data_d8ed88e8efa4f7fc080ae62b0289da43
#
_entry.id   d8ed88e8efa4f7fc080ae62b0289da43
#
_cell.length_a   1.000
_cell.length_b   1.000
_cell.length_c   1.000
_cell.angle_alpha   90.00
_cell.angle_beta   90.00
_cell.angle_gamma   90.00
#
_symmetry.space_group_name_H-M   'P 1'
#
loop_
_entity.id
_entity.type
_entity.pdbx_description
1 polymer ?
#
loop_
_entity_poly.entity_id
_entity_poly.type
_entity_poly.pdbx_seq_one_letter_code
_entity_poly.pdbx_strand_id
1 'polypeptide(L)'
;MTGAQTGRWKDLPALFDLARTAHSRLFAYLDLPWEALPALDAYLDMLLAEDPLADGIDLERGAGRDGGGDSLIRGDLRVGSRTRIEPGVRIEGTVHIGADCVVETGAYIRGPAWIGDRCEVRQGAYLRGVVLAGDGAVLGHASEFKRCVLLEGAQVPHFNYVGDSILGVKAHIGAGVILSNVRLDKRSVRAALLGAEAAGIGEAGMAGGGARPAYLDTGLEKFGALLGDACEVGCNSVLNPGTILGARCRVAPVSRVKGTWAEDSALL
;
A
#
# COMPACT_ATOMS: atom_id res chain seq x y z
N MET A 1 -3.91 -2.66 26.06
CA MET A 1 -5.34 -2.37 25.77
C MET A 1 -5.47 -2.36 24.27
N THR A 2 -6.08 -3.37 23.69
CA THR A 2 -6.39 -3.44 22.26
C THR A 2 -7.30 -2.27 21.93
N GLY A 3 -6.84 -1.34 21.11
CA GLY A 3 -7.65 -0.22 20.64
C GLY A 3 -8.88 -0.77 19.95
N ALA A 4 -10.04 -0.65 20.59
CA ALA A 4 -11.30 -1.07 20.04
C ALA A 4 -11.50 -0.34 18.72
N GLN A 5 -11.71 -1.08 17.63
CA GLN A 5 -12.18 -0.53 16.37
C GLN A 5 -13.50 0.19 16.68
N THR A 6 -13.48 1.52 16.64
CA THR A 6 -14.64 2.33 16.96
C THR A 6 -15.40 2.65 15.66
N GLY A 7 -16.74 2.60 15.71
CA GLY A 7 -17.58 3.01 14.61
C GLY A 7 -17.95 1.91 13.61
N ARG A 8 -17.99 2.27 12.32
CA ARG A 8 -18.45 1.41 11.21
C ARG A 8 -17.53 0.25 10.86
N TRP A 9 -16.28 0.24 11.38
CA TRP A 9 -15.34 -0.86 11.15
C TRP A 9 -15.79 -2.19 11.76
N LYS A 10 -16.76 -2.19 12.68
CA LYS A 10 -17.28 -3.42 13.31
C LYS A 10 -17.86 -4.45 12.33
N ASP A 11 -18.28 -3.99 11.14
CA ASP A 11 -18.83 -4.81 10.08
C ASP A 11 -17.76 -5.27 9.06
N LEU A 12 -16.50 -4.97 9.36
CA LEU A 12 -15.32 -5.37 8.59
C LEU A 12 -14.44 -6.31 9.43
N PRO A 13 -13.59 -7.12 8.80
CA PRO A 13 -12.64 -7.97 9.53
C PRO A 13 -11.64 -7.12 10.32
N ALA A 14 -10.99 -7.74 11.32
CA ALA A 14 -9.82 -7.17 11.93
C ALA A 14 -8.73 -6.98 10.84
N LEU A 15 -8.31 -5.74 10.61
CA LEU A 15 -7.36 -5.39 9.56
C LEU A 15 -6.00 -5.04 10.14
N PHE A 16 -5.91 -3.93 10.86
CA PHE A 16 -4.67 -3.32 11.29
C PHE A 16 -4.62 -3.16 12.81
N ASP A 17 -3.53 -3.60 13.42
CA ASP A 17 -3.19 -3.22 14.78
C ASP A 17 -2.49 -1.86 14.76
N LEU A 18 -3.26 -0.80 14.93
CA LEU A 18 -2.76 0.57 14.85
C LEU A 18 -1.73 0.93 15.94
N ALA A 19 -1.57 0.09 16.98
CA ALA A 19 -0.49 0.26 17.96
C ALA A 19 0.89 -0.15 17.41
N ARG A 20 0.93 -0.84 16.26
CA ARG A 20 2.15 -1.35 15.63
C ARG A 20 2.65 -0.48 14.49
N THR A 21 2.00 0.64 14.23
CA THR A 21 2.37 1.57 13.16
C THR A 21 2.63 2.96 13.70
N ALA A 22 3.68 3.60 13.20
CA ALA A 22 3.93 5.03 13.42
C ALA A 22 2.88 5.92 12.73
N HIS A 23 2.15 5.35 11.78
CA HIS A 23 1.16 6.07 10.96
C HIS A 23 -0.29 5.93 11.43
N SER A 24 -0.52 5.57 12.70
CA SER A 24 -1.86 5.46 13.29
C SER A 24 -2.70 6.73 13.15
N ARG A 25 -2.07 7.92 13.11
CA ARG A 25 -2.73 9.23 12.87
C ARG A 25 -3.50 9.27 11.55
N LEU A 26 -3.06 8.56 10.52
CA LEU A 26 -3.76 8.48 9.23
C LEU A 26 -5.17 7.88 9.38
N PHE A 27 -5.36 7.01 10.36
CA PHE A 27 -6.61 6.28 10.58
C PHE A 27 -7.46 6.85 11.73
N ALA A 28 -6.97 7.85 12.47
CA ALA A 28 -7.50 8.23 13.78
C ALA A 28 -8.95 8.73 13.79
N TYR A 29 -9.43 9.30 12.69
CA TYR A 29 -10.76 9.91 12.60
C TYR A 29 -11.60 9.38 11.44
N LEU A 30 -11.23 8.22 10.90
CA LEU A 30 -11.91 7.63 9.75
C LEU A 30 -13.07 6.74 10.19
N ASP A 31 -14.20 6.88 9.52
CA ASP A 31 -15.34 5.99 9.69
C ASP A 31 -15.11 4.62 9.03
N LEU A 32 -14.30 4.59 7.98
CA LEU A 32 -14.00 3.40 7.18
C LEU A 32 -12.53 3.39 6.74
N PRO A 33 -11.87 2.22 6.73
CA PRO A 33 -10.41 2.15 6.53
C PRO A 33 -9.93 2.64 5.15
N TRP A 34 -10.76 2.52 4.11
CA TRP A 34 -10.40 3.00 2.77
C TRP A 34 -10.42 4.53 2.65
N GLU A 35 -11.04 5.24 3.60
CA GLU A 35 -11.01 6.71 3.66
C GLU A 35 -9.59 7.25 3.89
N ALA A 36 -8.66 6.40 4.34
CA ALA A 36 -7.25 6.73 4.41
C ALA A 36 -6.64 7.04 3.03
N LEU A 37 -7.17 6.47 1.95
CA LEU A 37 -6.64 6.70 0.59
C LEU A 37 -6.86 8.13 0.09
N PRO A 38 -8.07 8.73 0.17
CA PRO A 38 -8.24 10.15 -0.13
C PRO A 38 -7.60 11.08 0.92
N ALA A 39 -7.44 10.65 2.17
CA ALA A 39 -6.78 11.43 3.20
C ALA A 39 -5.24 11.46 3.07
N LEU A 40 -4.68 10.57 2.26
CA LEU A 40 -3.23 10.34 2.18
C LEU A 40 -2.44 11.54 1.67
N ASP A 41 -2.99 12.34 0.75
CA ASP A 41 -2.31 13.55 0.25
C ASP A 41 -2.04 14.53 1.40
N ALA A 42 -3.11 14.91 2.13
CA ALA A 42 -2.99 15.84 3.25
C ALA A 42 -2.13 15.28 4.40
N TYR A 43 -2.17 13.96 4.59
CA TYR A 43 -1.33 13.30 5.59
C TYR A 43 0.15 13.35 5.22
N LEU A 44 0.49 13.10 3.96
CA LEU A 44 1.88 13.22 3.48
C LEU A 44 2.37 14.66 3.53
N ASP A 45 1.54 15.64 3.14
CA ASP A 45 1.88 17.06 3.25
C ASP A 45 2.21 17.44 4.70
N MET A 46 1.43 16.94 5.65
CA MET A 46 1.67 17.14 7.08
C MET A 46 2.99 16.50 7.53
N LEU A 47 3.22 15.22 7.19
CA LEU A 47 4.46 14.51 7.54
C LEU A 47 5.69 15.23 6.98
N LEU A 48 5.62 15.63 5.71
CA LEU A 48 6.71 16.32 5.03
C LEU A 48 6.94 17.73 5.59
N ALA A 49 5.91 18.40 6.11
CA ALA A 49 6.05 19.69 6.79
C ALA A 49 6.64 19.56 8.21
N GLU A 50 6.32 18.48 8.92
CA GLU A 50 6.82 18.18 10.27
C GLU A 50 8.18 17.45 10.25
N ASP A 51 8.73 17.14 9.07
CA ASP A 51 9.92 16.31 8.91
C ASP A 51 11.17 16.95 9.53
N PRO A 52 11.82 16.30 10.52
CA PRO A 52 13.04 16.82 11.15
C PRO A 52 14.24 16.87 10.18
N LEU A 53 14.18 16.21 9.04
CA LEU A 53 15.19 16.26 7.98
C LEU A 53 14.95 17.43 7.00
N ALA A 54 14.04 18.36 7.32
CA ALA A 54 13.68 19.50 6.45
C ALA A 54 14.88 20.43 6.12
N ASP A 55 15.91 20.46 6.98
CA ASP A 55 17.16 21.18 6.72
C ASP A 55 18.09 20.46 5.73
N GLY A 56 17.53 19.58 4.98
CA GLY A 56 17.94 18.69 3.93
C GLY A 56 19.39 18.80 3.40
N ILE A 57 19.93 17.67 3.03
CA ILE A 57 21.16 17.62 2.21
C ILE A 57 20.85 18.37 0.90
N ASP A 58 21.55 19.51 0.68
CA ASP A 58 21.55 20.21 -0.60
C ASP A 58 22.18 19.31 -1.69
N LEU A 59 21.32 18.59 -2.39
CA LEU A 59 21.69 17.61 -3.40
C LEU A 59 21.81 18.24 -4.81
N GLU A 60 21.95 19.56 -4.93
CA GLU A 60 22.35 20.18 -6.20
C GLU A 60 23.73 19.71 -6.69
N ARG A 61 24.49 19.02 -5.86
CA ARG A 61 25.77 18.40 -6.20
C ARG A 61 25.64 16.89 -6.18
N GLY A 62 25.37 16.32 -7.33
CA GLY A 62 25.50 14.91 -7.69
C GLY A 62 25.54 13.94 -6.52
N ALA A 63 24.43 13.28 -6.23
CA ALA A 63 24.36 12.24 -5.24
C ALA A 63 25.33 11.10 -5.60
N GLY A 64 26.54 11.24 -5.16
CA GLY A 64 27.61 10.30 -5.35
C GLY A 64 28.68 10.60 -4.35
N ARG A 65 28.52 10.14 -3.11
CA ARG A 65 29.69 10.03 -2.23
C ARG A 65 30.66 8.93 -2.69
N ASP A 66 30.21 8.01 -3.56
CA ASP A 66 31.04 6.93 -4.08
C ASP A 66 30.76 6.63 -5.56
N GLY A 67 31.19 7.52 -6.46
CA GLY A 67 31.39 7.14 -7.85
C GLY A 67 30.28 7.50 -8.83
N GLY A 68 30.66 8.29 -9.77
CA GLY A 68 30.02 8.81 -10.94
C GLY A 68 28.97 7.92 -11.61
N GLY A 69 27.75 8.40 -11.59
CA GLY A 69 26.64 7.86 -12.36
C GLY A 69 25.46 8.81 -12.22
N ASP A 70 24.82 9.13 -13.33
CA ASP A 70 23.83 10.19 -13.46
C ASP A 70 22.50 9.89 -12.73
N SER A 71 22.45 10.04 -11.41
CA SER A 71 21.17 10.10 -10.69
C SER A 71 20.50 11.45 -10.98
N LEU A 72 19.23 11.43 -11.37
CA LEU A 72 18.46 12.63 -11.66
C LEU A 72 17.55 12.97 -10.49
N ILE A 73 17.90 13.97 -9.71
CA ILE A 73 17.11 14.45 -8.58
C ILE A 73 16.56 15.83 -8.89
N ARG A 74 15.24 15.99 -8.83
CA ARG A 74 14.52 17.25 -9.07
C ARG A 74 13.44 17.43 -8.02
N GLY A 75 13.62 18.35 -7.10
CA GLY A 75 12.67 18.64 -6.03
C GLY A 75 13.32 18.57 -4.66
N ASP A 76 12.48 18.51 -3.63
CA ASP A 76 12.90 18.48 -2.23
C ASP A 76 13.10 17.02 -1.79
N LEU A 77 14.37 16.60 -1.69
CA LEU A 77 14.73 15.25 -1.21
C LEU A 77 15.38 15.33 0.16
N ARG A 78 14.83 14.59 1.11
CA ARG A 78 15.29 14.45 2.49
C ARG A 78 15.72 13.02 2.75
N VAL A 79 16.94 12.82 3.26
CA VAL A 79 17.53 11.49 3.38
C VAL A 79 18.13 11.31 4.77
N GLY A 80 17.70 10.27 5.46
CA GLY A 80 18.22 9.85 6.76
C GLY A 80 19.64 9.29 6.67
N SER A 81 20.28 9.18 7.83
CA SER A 81 21.66 8.71 7.94
C SER A 81 21.82 7.26 7.43
N ARG A 82 22.99 6.95 6.88
CA ARG A 82 23.39 5.63 6.37
C ARG A 82 22.54 5.09 5.22
N THR A 83 21.64 5.90 4.68
CA THR A 83 20.88 5.55 3.48
C THR A 83 21.76 5.63 2.25
N ARG A 84 21.68 4.60 1.42
CA ARG A 84 22.44 4.48 0.18
C ARG A 84 21.50 4.63 -1.02
N ILE A 85 21.79 5.58 -1.88
CA ILE A 85 21.10 5.78 -3.17
C ILE A 85 22.10 5.42 -4.26
N GLU A 86 21.77 4.40 -5.05
CA GLU A 86 22.66 3.93 -6.12
C GLU A 86 22.61 4.85 -7.36
N PRO A 87 23.65 4.84 -8.19
CA PRO A 87 23.67 5.57 -9.48
C PRO A 87 22.48 5.15 -10.37
N GLY A 88 21.97 6.10 -11.18
CA GLY A 88 20.86 5.84 -12.10
C GLY A 88 19.46 5.87 -11.46
N VAL A 89 19.37 6.29 -10.21
CA VAL A 89 18.08 6.54 -9.54
C VAL A 89 17.50 7.88 -10.01
N ARG A 90 16.18 7.93 -10.24
CA ARG A 90 15.46 9.14 -10.56
C ARG A 90 14.49 9.51 -9.44
N ILE A 91 14.57 10.74 -8.94
CA ILE A 91 13.68 11.27 -7.90
C ILE A 91 13.12 12.61 -8.33
N GLU A 92 11.80 12.81 -8.22
CA GLU A 92 11.10 14.05 -8.55
C GLU A 92 10.07 14.43 -7.50
N GLY A 93 9.93 15.72 -7.19
CA GLY A 93 8.98 16.24 -6.21
C GLY A 93 9.52 16.14 -4.78
N THR A 94 8.62 16.20 -3.79
CA THR A 94 8.99 16.15 -2.37
C THR A 94 9.01 14.70 -1.89
N VAL A 95 10.18 14.25 -1.44
CA VAL A 95 10.41 12.85 -1.03
C VAL A 95 11.22 12.80 0.26
N HIS A 96 10.71 12.07 1.24
CA HIS A 96 11.45 11.67 2.43
C HIS A 96 11.88 10.21 2.31
N ILE A 97 13.14 9.94 2.62
CA ILE A 97 13.71 8.59 2.74
C ILE A 97 14.44 8.52 4.09
N GLY A 98 13.98 7.64 4.97
CA GLY A 98 14.51 7.47 6.33
C GLY A 98 15.95 6.98 6.37
N ALA A 99 16.40 6.59 7.54
CA ALA A 99 17.74 6.07 7.78
C ALA A 99 17.87 4.59 7.38
N ASP A 100 19.12 4.16 7.11
CA ASP A 100 19.47 2.76 6.81
C ASP A 100 18.74 2.16 5.60
N CYS A 101 18.27 2.99 4.67
CA CYS A 101 17.58 2.55 3.46
C CYS A 101 18.55 2.21 2.33
N VAL A 102 18.06 1.43 1.38
CA VAL A 102 18.73 1.18 0.10
C VAL A 102 17.80 1.51 -1.03
N VAL A 103 18.23 2.41 -1.93
CA VAL A 103 17.53 2.73 -3.18
C VAL A 103 18.41 2.26 -4.33
N GLU A 104 17.97 1.21 -5.01
CA GLU A 104 18.75 0.55 -6.05
C GLU A 104 18.60 1.24 -7.42
N THR A 105 19.58 0.99 -8.27
CA THR A 105 19.68 1.56 -9.62
C THR A 105 18.41 1.37 -10.44
N GLY A 106 18.03 2.37 -11.23
CA GLY A 106 16.85 2.35 -12.08
C GLY A 106 15.52 2.54 -11.35
N ALA A 107 15.50 2.70 -10.02
CA ALA A 107 14.31 3.11 -9.31
C ALA A 107 13.88 4.52 -9.72
N TYR A 108 12.56 4.72 -9.91
CA TYR A 108 11.98 6.03 -10.19
C TYR A 108 10.96 6.39 -9.11
N ILE A 109 11.26 7.42 -8.34
CA ILE A 109 10.42 7.90 -7.24
C ILE A 109 9.87 9.28 -7.59
N ARG A 110 8.54 9.40 -7.67
CA ARG A 110 7.83 10.67 -7.79
C ARG A 110 7.12 10.96 -6.48
N GLY A 111 7.36 12.14 -5.94
CA GLY A 111 6.67 12.64 -4.76
C GLY A 111 5.22 13.10 -5.05
N PRO A 112 4.44 13.40 -3.98
CA PRO A 112 4.89 13.26 -2.61
C PRO A 112 5.08 11.79 -2.23
N ALA A 113 6.15 11.50 -1.50
CA ALA A 113 6.43 10.16 -0.98
C ALA A 113 7.12 10.22 0.39
N TRP A 114 6.68 9.34 1.27
CA TRP A 114 7.34 9.08 2.54
C TRP A 114 7.80 7.63 2.58
N ILE A 115 9.10 7.42 2.74
CA ILE A 115 9.73 6.10 2.88
C ILE A 115 10.41 6.10 4.24
N GLY A 116 9.95 5.25 5.16
CA GLY A 116 10.47 5.14 6.52
C GLY A 116 11.89 4.58 6.58
N ASP A 117 12.34 4.25 7.77
CA ASP A 117 13.67 3.70 8.00
C ASP A 117 13.81 2.25 7.52
N ARG A 118 15.02 1.82 7.18
CA ARG A 118 15.37 0.42 6.83
C ARG A 118 14.56 -0.15 5.67
N CYS A 119 14.08 0.72 4.78
CA CYS A 119 13.34 0.32 3.60
C CYS A 119 14.26 -0.06 2.44
N GLU A 120 13.75 -0.91 1.56
CA GLU A 120 14.39 -1.25 0.30
C GLU A 120 13.52 -0.76 -0.86
N VAL A 121 14.06 0.12 -1.69
CA VAL A 121 13.48 0.47 -2.99
C VAL A 121 14.33 -0.21 -4.06
N ARG A 122 13.83 -1.34 -4.55
CA ARG A 122 14.62 -2.22 -5.40
C ARG A 122 14.68 -1.76 -6.85
N GLN A 123 15.58 -2.34 -7.60
CA GLN A 123 15.84 -2.04 -9.00
C GLN A 123 14.56 -1.91 -9.82
N GLY A 124 14.42 -0.79 -10.54
CA GLY A 124 13.30 -0.57 -11.43
C GLY A 124 11.93 -0.37 -10.76
N ALA A 125 11.88 -0.22 -9.43
CA ALA A 125 10.64 0.14 -8.75
C ALA A 125 10.14 1.52 -9.22
N TYR A 126 8.83 1.65 -9.48
CA TYR A 126 8.21 2.88 -9.92
C TYR A 126 7.16 3.38 -8.92
N LEU A 127 7.50 4.43 -8.19
CA LEU A 127 6.59 5.14 -7.29
C LEU A 127 5.98 6.32 -8.04
N ARG A 128 4.67 6.28 -8.28
CA ARG A 128 3.95 7.28 -9.09
C ARG A 128 3.39 8.46 -8.29
N GLY A 129 3.82 8.62 -7.07
CA GLY A 129 3.35 9.67 -6.16
C GLY A 129 2.23 9.22 -5.22
N VAL A 130 2.13 9.96 -4.11
CA VAL A 130 1.21 9.69 -2.99
C VAL A 130 1.47 8.28 -2.43
N VAL A 131 2.72 8.03 -2.05
CA VAL A 131 3.17 6.73 -1.52
C VAL A 131 3.66 6.92 -0.10
N LEU A 132 3.10 6.13 0.82
CA LEU A 132 3.55 6.00 2.20
C LEU A 132 4.10 4.59 2.40
N ALA A 133 5.35 4.48 2.78
CA ALA A 133 5.99 3.23 3.18
C ALA A 133 6.51 3.36 4.62
N GLY A 134 5.98 2.57 5.54
CA GLY A 134 6.45 2.46 6.92
C GLY A 134 7.80 1.75 7.00
N ASP A 135 8.40 1.78 8.17
CA ASP A 135 9.72 1.22 8.43
C ASP A 135 9.88 -0.24 7.98
N GLY A 136 11.00 -0.55 7.35
CA GLY A 136 11.32 -1.90 6.90
C GLY A 136 10.47 -2.40 5.73
N ALA A 137 9.72 -1.53 5.06
CA ALA A 137 8.95 -1.92 3.88
C ALA A 137 9.86 -2.23 2.69
N VAL A 138 9.40 -3.15 1.82
CA VAL A 138 10.07 -3.52 0.58
C VAL A 138 9.24 -3.08 -0.62
N LEU A 139 9.74 -2.09 -1.36
CA LEU A 139 9.20 -1.62 -2.64
C LEU A 139 10.01 -2.27 -3.75
N GLY A 140 9.53 -3.40 -4.23
CA GLY A 140 10.33 -4.42 -4.90
C GLY A 140 10.60 -4.18 -6.38
N HIS A 141 11.40 -5.09 -6.93
CA HIS A 141 11.89 -5.05 -8.29
C HIS A 141 10.77 -4.94 -9.33
N ALA A 142 10.89 -3.97 -10.24
CA ALA A 142 9.95 -3.73 -11.33
C ALA A 142 8.47 -3.71 -10.89
N SER A 143 8.21 -3.21 -9.69
CA SER A 143 6.85 -3.06 -9.14
C SER A 143 6.41 -1.60 -9.23
N GLU A 144 5.09 -1.40 -9.45
CA GLU A 144 4.51 -0.07 -9.55
C GLU A 144 3.65 0.24 -8.33
N PHE A 145 3.85 1.42 -7.76
CA PHE A 145 3.15 1.92 -6.58
C PHE A 145 2.46 3.26 -6.89
N LYS A 146 1.19 3.36 -6.60
CA LYS A 146 0.41 4.58 -6.85
C LYS A 146 -0.65 4.76 -5.79
N ARG A 147 -0.63 5.89 -5.08
CA ARG A 147 -1.59 6.23 -4.01
C ARG A 147 -1.83 5.04 -3.09
N CYS A 148 -0.80 4.65 -2.37
CA CYS A 148 -0.86 3.46 -1.53
C CYS A 148 -0.14 3.64 -0.20
N VAL A 149 -0.53 2.82 0.76
CA VAL A 149 0.06 2.73 2.08
C VAL A 149 0.61 1.32 2.27
N LEU A 150 1.88 1.22 2.56
CA LEU A 150 2.55 0.02 3.04
C LEU A 150 2.91 0.29 4.50
N LEU A 151 2.28 -0.40 5.44
CA LEU A 151 2.64 -0.30 6.85
C LEU A 151 3.95 -1.05 7.12
N GLU A 152 4.45 -0.95 8.34
CA GLU A 152 5.78 -1.42 8.72
C GLU A 152 6.05 -2.87 8.32
N GLY A 153 7.16 -3.09 7.63
CA GLY A 153 7.59 -4.40 7.17
C GLY A 153 6.73 -5.03 6.07
N ALA A 154 5.80 -4.28 5.47
CA ALA A 154 5.05 -4.78 4.32
C ALA A 154 5.97 -5.02 3.12
N GLN A 155 5.76 -6.12 2.39
CA GLN A 155 6.64 -6.57 1.33
C GLN A 155 5.92 -6.76 0.00
N VAL A 156 6.41 -6.06 -1.02
CA VAL A 156 5.94 -6.10 -2.40
C VAL A 156 7.13 -6.36 -3.32
N PRO A 157 7.69 -7.58 -3.33
CA PRO A 157 9.06 -7.79 -3.77
C PRO A 157 9.31 -7.81 -5.28
N HIS A 158 8.34 -8.23 -6.14
CA HIS A 158 8.62 -8.50 -7.55
C HIS A 158 7.43 -8.36 -8.47
N PHE A 159 7.56 -7.52 -9.52
CA PHE A 159 6.62 -7.42 -10.64
C PHE A 159 5.17 -7.19 -10.22
N ASN A 160 4.96 -6.38 -9.22
CA ASN A 160 3.65 -6.15 -8.65
C ASN A 160 3.03 -4.82 -9.13
N TYR A 161 1.69 -4.74 -9.07
CA TYR A 161 0.98 -3.47 -9.16
C TYR A 161 0.20 -3.21 -7.88
N VAL A 162 0.51 -2.10 -7.21
CA VAL A 162 -0.16 -1.64 -5.98
C VAL A 162 -0.74 -0.26 -6.22
N GLY A 163 -2.01 -0.23 -6.60
CA GLY A 163 -2.74 1.01 -6.85
C GLY A 163 -3.88 1.22 -5.87
N ASP A 164 -3.97 2.41 -5.28
CA ASP A 164 -5.07 2.84 -4.40
C ASP A 164 -5.40 1.74 -3.35
N SER A 165 -4.37 1.27 -2.62
CA SER A 165 -4.42 0.09 -1.74
C SER A 165 -3.69 0.34 -0.43
N ILE A 166 -4.04 -0.45 0.60
CA ILE A 166 -3.38 -0.41 1.91
C ILE A 166 -2.92 -1.83 2.27
N LEU A 167 -1.64 -1.99 2.57
CA LEU A 167 -1.03 -3.22 3.07
C LEU A 167 -0.68 -3.04 4.54
N GLY A 168 -1.21 -3.90 5.39
CA GLY A 168 -0.99 -3.93 6.83
C GLY A 168 0.45 -4.29 7.22
N VAL A 169 0.72 -4.22 8.52
CA VAL A 169 2.05 -4.54 9.08
C VAL A 169 2.44 -5.96 8.71
N LYS A 170 3.62 -6.10 8.09
CA LYS A 170 4.15 -7.38 7.60
C LYS A 170 3.25 -8.13 6.60
N ALA A 171 2.34 -7.45 5.92
CA ALA A 171 1.64 -8.05 4.79
C ALA A 171 2.63 -8.30 3.64
N HIS A 172 2.48 -9.44 2.97
CA HIS A 172 3.36 -9.85 1.88
C HIS A 172 2.55 -10.28 0.65
N ILE A 173 2.97 -9.82 -0.51
CA ILE A 173 2.39 -10.27 -1.79
C ILE A 173 3.48 -10.90 -2.66
N GLY A 174 3.21 -12.09 -3.19
CA GLY A 174 4.13 -12.82 -4.04
C GLY A 174 4.37 -12.14 -5.40
N ALA A 175 5.31 -12.67 -6.16
CA ALA A 175 5.65 -12.13 -7.49
C ALA A 175 4.44 -12.08 -8.43
N GLY A 176 4.30 -11.00 -9.17
CA GLY A 176 3.25 -10.85 -10.19
C GLY A 176 1.84 -10.60 -9.65
N VAL A 177 1.68 -10.32 -8.36
CA VAL A 177 0.37 -9.97 -7.79
C VAL A 177 -0.08 -8.60 -8.26
N ILE A 178 -1.35 -8.51 -8.67
CA ILE A 178 -1.99 -7.29 -9.15
C ILE A 178 -3.14 -6.89 -8.21
N LEU A 179 -3.03 -5.73 -7.59
CA LEU A 179 -4.14 -5.12 -6.86
C LEU A 179 -4.89 -4.20 -7.83
N SER A 180 -5.90 -4.77 -8.52
CA SER A 180 -6.69 -4.03 -9.51
C SER A 180 -7.57 -2.98 -8.83
N ASN A 181 -7.47 -1.73 -9.25
CA ASN A 181 -8.09 -0.60 -8.56
C ASN A 181 -9.23 0.10 -9.30
N VAL A 182 -9.56 -0.35 -10.51
CA VAL A 182 -10.62 0.25 -11.35
C VAL A 182 -11.59 -0.80 -11.82
N ARG A 183 -12.87 -0.55 -11.63
CA ARG A 183 -13.94 -1.39 -12.18
C ARG A 183 -14.04 -1.24 -13.71
N LEU A 184 -14.39 -2.32 -14.40
CA LEU A 184 -14.57 -2.29 -15.86
C LEU A 184 -15.67 -1.34 -16.31
N ASP A 185 -16.74 -1.19 -15.50
CA ASP A 185 -17.87 -0.30 -15.77
C ASP A 185 -17.62 1.17 -15.34
N LYS A 186 -16.41 1.49 -14.85
CA LYS A 186 -15.97 2.83 -14.40
C LYS A 186 -16.82 3.48 -13.30
N ARG A 187 -17.68 2.72 -12.64
CA ARG A 187 -18.46 3.19 -11.49
C ARG A 187 -17.60 3.16 -10.23
N SER A 188 -18.08 3.81 -9.17
CA SER A 188 -17.46 3.71 -7.82
C SER A 188 -17.27 2.27 -7.39
N VAL A 189 -16.18 2.01 -6.68
CA VAL A 189 -15.87 0.70 -6.15
C VAL A 189 -16.78 0.44 -4.94
N ARG A 190 -17.27 -0.79 -4.82
CA ARG A 190 -18.08 -1.24 -3.68
C ARG A 190 -17.29 -2.25 -2.86
N ALA A 191 -17.33 -2.09 -1.54
CA ALA A 191 -16.78 -3.05 -0.59
C ALA A 191 -17.91 -3.93 -0.04
N ALA A 192 -17.69 -5.24 -0.01
CA ALA A 192 -18.61 -6.16 0.64
C ALA A 192 -18.44 -6.09 2.17
N LEU A 193 -19.52 -6.25 2.93
CA LEU A 193 -19.47 -6.46 4.38
C LEU A 193 -19.16 -7.92 4.70
N LEU A 194 -18.63 -8.19 5.90
CA LEU A 194 -18.39 -9.56 6.38
C LEU A 194 -19.69 -10.38 6.34
N GLY A 195 -19.56 -11.64 5.96
CA GLY A 195 -20.71 -12.56 5.82
C GLY A 195 -21.46 -12.40 4.49
N ALA A 196 -21.13 -11.38 3.69
CA ALA A 196 -21.75 -11.17 2.39
C ALA A 196 -21.34 -12.22 1.34
N GLU A 197 -20.34 -13.02 1.60
CA GLU A 197 -19.72 -13.92 0.62
C GLU A 197 -20.12 -15.39 0.74
N ALA A 198 -20.77 -15.78 1.85
CA ALA A 198 -21.30 -17.14 2.01
C ALA A 198 -22.39 -17.47 0.97
N ALA A 199 -22.91 -16.47 0.26
CA ALA A 199 -23.75 -16.66 -0.91
C ALA A 199 -22.86 -16.78 -2.14
N GLY A 200 -22.45 -17.98 -2.48
CA GLY A 200 -21.55 -18.35 -3.57
C GLY A 200 -21.65 -17.45 -4.81
N ILE A 201 -20.52 -16.92 -5.23
CA ILE A 201 -20.43 -16.23 -6.51
C ILE A 201 -20.30 -17.28 -7.60
N GLY A 202 -21.42 -17.84 -7.99
CA GLY A 202 -21.62 -18.27 -9.37
C GLY A 202 -21.68 -17.02 -10.24
N GLU A 203 -20.99 -17.04 -11.35
CA GLU A 203 -21.24 -16.12 -12.45
C GLU A 203 -22.76 -16.06 -12.73
N ALA A 204 -23.22 -14.87 -13.14
CA ALA A 204 -24.59 -14.56 -13.45
C ALA A 204 -25.43 -15.76 -13.93
N GLY A 205 -26.29 -16.29 -13.11
CA GLY A 205 -27.22 -17.34 -13.52
C GLY A 205 -27.92 -17.99 -12.36
N MET A 206 -29.16 -17.57 -12.13
CA MET A 206 -30.26 -18.30 -11.48
C MET A 206 -30.38 -18.21 -9.95
N ALA A 207 -31.52 -17.69 -9.61
CA ALA A 207 -32.18 -17.56 -8.34
C ALA A 207 -32.07 -18.81 -7.44
N GLY A 208 -31.27 -18.70 -6.42
CA GLY A 208 -31.48 -19.36 -5.15
C GLY A 208 -31.65 -18.25 -4.13
N GLY A 209 -32.73 -18.26 -3.38
CA GLY A 209 -33.17 -17.18 -2.49
C GLY A 209 -32.26 -16.93 -1.27
N GLY A 210 -31.00 -16.55 -1.50
CA GLY A 210 -30.06 -16.06 -0.51
C GLY A 210 -30.05 -14.53 -0.49
N ALA A 211 -30.00 -13.94 0.68
CA ALA A 211 -29.85 -12.50 0.85
C ALA A 211 -28.66 -12.00 0.01
N ARG A 212 -28.86 -10.94 -0.80
CA ARG A 212 -27.77 -10.31 -1.53
C ARG A 212 -26.75 -9.81 -0.54
N PRO A 213 -25.44 -10.04 -0.79
CA PRO A 213 -24.42 -9.49 0.07
C PRO A 213 -24.61 -7.98 0.23
N ALA A 214 -24.55 -7.51 1.47
CA ALA A 214 -24.58 -6.08 1.73
C ALA A 214 -23.26 -5.46 1.24
N TYR A 215 -23.35 -4.49 0.34
CA TYR A 215 -22.21 -3.73 -0.16
C TYR A 215 -22.32 -2.28 0.32
N LEU A 216 -21.18 -1.73 0.73
CA LEU A 216 -21.03 -0.28 0.89
C LEU A 216 -20.46 0.30 -0.40
N ASP A 217 -21.05 1.36 -0.90
CA ASP A 217 -20.43 2.19 -1.93
C ASP A 217 -19.32 2.99 -1.24
N THR A 218 -18.10 2.85 -1.71
CA THR A 218 -16.95 3.55 -1.13
C THR A 218 -16.87 5.01 -1.55
N GLY A 219 -17.63 5.43 -2.57
CA GLY A 219 -17.52 6.74 -3.19
C GLY A 219 -16.23 6.93 -4.01
N LEU A 220 -15.36 5.92 -4.07
CA LEU A 220 -14.08 5.99 -4.77
C LEU A 220 -14.18 5.34 -6.15
N GLU A 221 -13.81 6.07 -7.20
CA GLU A 221 -13.67 5.52 -8.55
C GLU A 221 -12.48 4.57 -8.66
N LYS A 222 -11.49 4.75 -7.79
CA LYS A 222 -10.27 3.92 -7.72
C LYS A 222 -10.07 3.46 -6.28
N PHE A 223 -10.14 2.16 -6.10
CA PHE A 223 -9.85 1.49 -4.85
C PHE A 223 -9.43 0.05 -5.15
N GLY A 224 -8.19 -0.29 -4.81
CA GLY A 224 -7.62 -1.61 -5.01
C GLY A 224 -8.03 -2.60 -3.93
N ALA A 225 -7.17 -2.80 -2.96
CA ALA A 225 -7.40 -3.75 -1.88
C ALA A 225 -6.94 -3.23 -0.51
N LEU A 226 -7.56 -3.75 0.55
CA LEU A 226 -7.04 -3.68 1.91
C LEU A 226 -6.54 -5.09 2.28
N LEU A 227 -5.27 -5.19 2.61
CA LEU A 227 -4.66 -6.40 3.16
C LEU A 227 -4.35 -6.13 4.62
N GLY A 228 -4.99 -6.88 5.52
CA GLY A 228 -4.74 -6.79 6.95
C GLY A 228 -3.33 -7.22 7.32
N ASP A 229 -2.97 -7.04 8.58
CA ASP A 229 -1.65 -7.39 9.11
C ASP A 229 -1.29 -8.86 8.82
N ALA A 230 -0.06 -9.10 8.41
CA ALA A 230 0.49 -10.42 8.11
C ALA A 230 -0.33 -11.24 7.09
N CYS A 231 -1.05 -10.59 6.19
CA CYS A 231 -1.63 -11.27 5.03
C CYS A 231 -0.54 -11.79 4.09
N GLU A 232 -0.79 -12.95 3.50
CA GLU A 232 0.09 -13.61 2.52
C GLU A 232 -0.68 -13.87 1.21
N VAL A 233 -0.24 -13.26 0.11
CA VAL A 233 -0.87 -13.46 -1.20
C VAL A 233 0.09 -14.17 -2.14
N GLY A 234 -0.30 -15.34 -2.60
CA GLY A 234 0.50 -16.18 -3.51
C GLY A 234 0.71 -15.55 -4.89
N CYS A 235 1.81 -15.94 -5.53
CA CYS A 235 2.26 -15.40 -6.82
C CYS A 235 1.17 -15.40 -7.90
N ASN A 236 1.22 -14.39 -8.80
CA ASN A 236 0.34 -14.26 -9.96
C ASN A 236 -1.17 -14.21 -9.61
N SER A 237 -1.51 -13.84 -8.39
CA SER A 237 -2.90 -13.62 -8.01
C SER A 237 -3.37 -12.23 -8.38
N VAL A 238 -4.67 -12.10 -8.66
CA VAL A 238 -5.32 -10.82 -8.95
C VAL A 238 -6.39 -10.55 -7.91
N LEU A 239 -6.24 -9.46 -7.19
CA LEU A 239 -7.25 -8.96 -6.28
C LEU A 239 -8.10 -7.93 -7.01
N ASN A 240 -9.41 -8.19 -7.08
CA ASN A 240 -10.36 -7.29 -7.74
C ASN A 240 -10.56 -5.99 -6.94
N PRO A 241 -11.01 -4.91 -7.57
CA PRO A 241 -11.29 -3.66 -6.89
C PRO A 241 -12.24 -3.84 -5.70
N GLY A 242 -11.86 -3.29 -4.54
CA GLY A 242 -12.64 -3.39 -3.31
C GLY A 242 -12.47 -4.70 -2.54
N THR A 243 -11.43 -5.48 -2.83
CA THR A 243 -11.09 -6.68 -2.04
C THR A 243 -10.58 -6.26 -0.67
N ILE A 244 -11.10 -6.91 0.38
CA ILE A 244 -10.67 -6.71 1.77
C ILE A 244 -10.30 -8.06 2.37
N LEU A 245 -9.04 -8.22 2.75
CA LEU A 245 -8.53 -9.40 3.44
C LEU A 245 -8.25 -9.03 4.90
N GLY A 246 -8.92 -9.68 5.84
CA GLY A 246 -8.64 -9.56 7.26
C GLY A 246 -7.21 -9.98 7.61
N ALA A 247 -6.75 -9.66 8.79
CA ALA A 247 -5.40 -10.01 9.24
C ALA A 247 -5.11 -11.51 9.08
N ARG A 248 -3.88 -11.86 8.70
CA ARG A 248 -3.39 -13.23 8.55
C ARG A 248 -4.12 -14.08 7.49
N CYS A 249 -4.88 -13.45 6.58
CA CYS A 249 -5.42 -14.17 5.44
C CYS A 249 -4.30 -14.71 4.57
N ARG A 250 -4.53 -15.89 3.99
CA ARG A 250 -3.61 -16.53 3.05
C ARG A 250 -4.33 -16.85 1.74
N VAL A 251 -3.75 -16.44 0.63
CA VAL A 251 -4.28 -16.65 -0.72
C VAL A 251 -3.33 -17.55 -1.49
N ALA A 252 -3.85 -18.63 -2.07
CA ALA A 252 -3.07 -19.52 -2.93
C ALA A 252 -2.56 -18.78 -4.18
N PRO A 253 -1.46 -19.23 -4.79
CA PRO A 253 -0.99 -18.69 -6.07
C PRO A 253 -2.04 -18.81 -7.18
N VAL A 254 -1.97 -17.91 -8.17
CA VAL A 254 -2.82 -17.91 -9.37
C VAL A 254 -4.32 -17.77 -9.05
N SER A 255 -4.64 -17.08 -7.96
CA SER A 255 -6.02 -16.90 -7.53
C SER A 255 -6.62 -15.58 -8.03
N ARG A 256 -7.92 -15.59 -8.33
CA ARG A 256 -8.72 -14.37 -8.49
C ARG A 256 -9.55 -14.14 -7.24
N VAL A 257 -9.22 -13.11 -6.49
CA VAL A 257 -9.86 -12.79 -5.21
C VAL A 257 -10.76 -11.57 -5.34
N LYS A 258 -11.90 -11.61 -4.70
CA LYS A 258 -12.83 -10.47 -4.59
C LYS A 258 -13.59 -10.54 -3.26
N GLY A 259 -14.12 -9.38 -2.82
CA GLY A 259 -14.97 -9.27 -1.64
C GLY A 259 -14.20 -9.20 -0.34
N THR A 260 -14.87 -9.50 0.77
CA THR A 260 -14.35 -9.32 2.12
C THR A 260 -14.22 -10.65 2.84
N TRP A 261 -13.04 -10.92 3.35
CA TRP A 261 -12.68 -12.18 4.01
C TRP A 261 -12.29 -11.91 5.46
N ALA A 262 -12.79 -12.74 6.37
CA ALA A 262 -12.46 -12.64 7.78
C ALA A 262 -10.96 -12.89 8.01
N GLU A 263 -10.44 -12.43 9.14
CA GLU A 263 -9.10 -12.77 9.60
C GLU A 263 -8.90 -14.30 9.63
N ASP A 264 -7.66 -14.73 9.45
CA ASP A 264 -7.22 -16.13 9.40
C ASP A 264 -7.82 -16.98 8.25
N SER A 265 -8.54 -16.35 7.30
CA SER A 265 -9.10 -17.08 6.14
C SER A 265 -7.99 -17.63 5.26
N ALA A 266 -8.19 -18.86 4.76
CA ALA A 266 -7.32 -19.50 3.77
C ALA A 266 -8.10 -19.70 2.46
N LEU A 267 -7.70 -18.98 1.42
CA LEU A 267 -8.24 -19.06 0.06
C LEU A 267 -7.29 -19.97 -0.75
N LEU A 268 -7.50 -21.26 -0.68
CA LEU A 268 -6.64 -22.31 -1.24
C LEU A 268 -7.18 -22.84 -2.56
#